data_0a9508cda640aa184ce760d9fdbf4e11
#
_entry.id   0a9508cda640aa184ce760d9fdbf4e11
#
_cell.length_a   1.000
_cell.length_b   1.000
_cell.length_c   1.000
_cell.angle_alpha   90.00
_cell.angle_beta   90.00
_cell.angle_gamma   90.00
#
_symmetry.space_group_name_H-M   'P 1'
#
loop_
_entity.id
_entity.type
_entity.pdbx_description
1 polymer ?
#
loop_
_entity_poly.entity_id
_entity_poly.type
_entity_poly.pdbx_seq_one_letter_code
_entity_poly.pdbx_strand_id
1 'polypeptide(L)'
;MKLGRLNHVGVAVPDIEAAIAFWRDTMGATIITEPFDMPAQGVRVCFVDTPNAGTQIELLAPLGADSPIAAFLERNPLGGQHHLAFEVPDIAAARAEFEASGKRVLGPTRIGAHGTPVFFVHPKDMAGVLTEIMETPGGRH
;
A
#
# COMPACT_ATOMS: atom_id res chain seq x y z
N MET A 1 -14.47 6.30 13.89
CA MET A 1 -14.15 5.12 13.05
C MET A 1 -13.49 4.07 13.93
N LYS A 2 -13.75 2.81 13.68
CA LYS A 2 -13.05 1.72 14.39
C LYS A 2 -11.81 1.32 13.62
N LEU A 3 -10.73 1.07 14.32
CA LEU A 3 -9.52 0.55 13.71
C LEU A 3 -9.80 -0.83 13.11
N GLY A 4 -9.61 -0.94 11.81
CA GLY A 4 -9.76 -2.19 11.11
C GLY A 4 -8.46 -3.00 11.08
N ARG A 5 -8.51 -4.12 10.35
CA ARG A 5 -7.37 -5.01 10.21
C ARG A 5 -6.26 -4.32 9.40
N LEU A 6 -5.01 -4.50 9.83
CA LEU A 6 -3.86 -4.12 9.03
C LEU A 6 -3.74 -5.12 7.87
N ASN A 7 -4.04 -4.68 6.66
CA ASN A 7 -4.00 -5.53 5.47
C ASN A 7 -2.57 -5.71 4.95
N HIS A 8 -1.84 -4.61 4.82
CA HIS A 8 -0.46 -4.68 4.32
C HIS A 8 0.37 -3.49 4.77
N VAL A 9 1.68 -3.68 4.65
CA VAL A 9 2.69 -2.62 4.76
C VAL A 9 3.25 -2.40 3.38
N GLY A 10 3.12 -1.18 2.85
CA GLY A 10 3.70 -0.81 1.57
C GLY A 10 5.17 -0.48 1.72
N VAL A 11 6.00 -1.08 0.90
CA VAL A 11 7.45 -0.87 0.90
C VAL A 11 7.89 -0.45 -0.50
N ALA A 12 8.38 0.77 -0.62
CA ALA A 12 8.92 1.27 -1.88
C ALA A 12 10.31 0.70 -2.10
N VAL A 13 10.56 0.21 -3.30
CA VAL A 13 11.85 -0.39 -3.67
C VAL A 13 12.31 0.17 -5.02
N PRO A 14 13.62 0.39 -5.21
CA PRO A 14 14.11 0.89 -6.49
C PRO A 14 14.06 -0.15 -7.62
N ASP A 15 14.12 -1.45 -7.28
CA ASP A 15 14.16 -2.55 -8.23
C ASP A 15 13.37 -3.72 -7.66
N ILE A 16 12.25 -4.07 -8.31
CA ILE A 16 11.35 -5.12 -7.82
C ILE A 16 12.01 -6.50 -7.81
N GLU A 17 12.82 -6.79 -8.82
CA GLU A 17 13.47 -8.11 -8.92
C GLU A 17 14.50 -8.30 -7.81
N ALA A 18 15.29 -7.27 -7.51
CA ALA A 18 16.24 -7.31 -6.41
C ALA A 18 15.54 -7.45 -5.07
N ALA A 19 14.41 -6.76 -4.90
CA ALA A 19 13.62 -6.86 -3.67
C ALA A 19 13.03 -8.27 -3.49
N ILE A 20 12.51 -8.86 -4.56
CA ILE A 20 12.00 -10.23 -4.54
C ILE A 20 13.11 -11.21 -4.13
N ALA A 21 14.29 -11.07 -4.71
CA ALA A 21 15.42 -11.90 -4.36
C ALA A 21 15.79 -11.78 -2.88
N PHE A 22 15.77 -10.56 -2.35
CA PHE A 22 16.03 -10.34 -0.93
C PHE A 22 15.00 -11.04 -0.04
N TRP A 23 13.71 -10.85 -0.32
CA TRP A 23 12.66 -11.46 0.50
C TRP A 23 12.67 -12.98 0.41
N ARG A 24 12.96 -13.54 -0.77
CA ARG A 24 13.05 -14.97 -0.95
C ARG A 24 14.30 -15.57 -0.30
N ASP A 25 15.49 -14.99 -0.60
CA ASP A 25 16.77 -15.63 -0.26
C ASP A 25 17.27 -15.24 1.14
N THR A 26 17.04 -14.00 1.56
CA THR A 26 17.47 -13.52 2.87
C THR A 26 16.40 -13.74 3.93
N MET A 27 15.16 -13.41 3.64
CA MET A 27 14.06 -13.51 4.60
C MET A 27 13.33 -14.85 4.57
N GLY A 28 13.59 -15.67 3.58
CA GLY A 28 12.99 -17.00 3.50
C GLY A 28 11.51 -17.01 3.12
N ALA A 29 11.04 -15.97 2.45
CA ALA A 29 9.65 -15.91 2.02
C ALA A 29 9.38 -17.00 0.97
N THR A 30 8.26 -17.71 1.12
CA THR A 30 7.88 -18.81 0.23
C THR A 30 6.68 -18.51 -0.64
N ILE A 31 5.89 -17.50 -0.28
CA ILE A 31 4.70 -17.10 -1.05
C ILE A 31 4.93 -15.68 -1.52
N ILE A 32 5.33 -15.56 -2.78
CA ILE A 32 5.62 -14.29 -3.44
C ILE A 32 4.87 -14.31 -4.76
N THR A 33 4.00 -13.32 -4.99
CA THR A 33 3.24 -13.25 -6.23
C THR A 33 4.12 -12.83 -7.39
N GLU A 34 3.71 -13.17 -8.62
CA GLU A 34 4.36 -12.59 -9.80
C GLU A 34 4.15 -11.08 -9.80
N PRO A 35 5.19 -10.29 -10.13
CA PRO A 35 5.02 -8.85 -10.24
C PRO A 35 4.01 -8.48 -11.33
N PHE A 36 3.24 -7.44 -11.08
CA PHE A 36 2.30 -6.93 -12.07
C PHE A 36 2.30 -5.40 -12.07
N ASP A 37 1.97 -4.84 -13.22
CA ASP A 37 1.99 -3.40 -13.42
C ASP A 37 0.62 -2.79 -13.14
N MET A 38 0.64 -1.63 -12.47
CA MET A 38 -0.54 -0.79 -12.29
C MET A 38 -0.25 0.58 -12.91
N PRO A 39 -0.40 0.71 -14.24
CA PRO A 39 -0.02 1.93 -14.95
C PRO A 39 -0.75 3.19 -14.46
N ALA A 40 -2.03 3.05 -14.11
CA ALA A 40 -2.82 4.18 -13.62
C ALA A 40 -2.27 4.75 -12.31
N GLN A 41 -1.55 3.94 -11.54
CA GLN A 41 -0.95 4.34 -10.27
C GLN A 41 0.56 4.50 -10.37
N GLY A 42 1.13 4.22 -11.54
CA GLY A 42 2.55 4.42 -11.81
C GLY A 42 3.48 3.49 -11.05
N VAL A 43 3.02 2.29 -10.70
CA VAL A 43 3.81 1.35 -9.90
C VAL A 43 3.75 -0.07 -10.45
N ARG A 44 4.84 -0.81 -10.22
CA ARG A 44 4.89 -2.26 -10.36
C ARG A 44 4.79 -2.85 -8.97
N VAL A 45 3.94 -3.85 -8.80
CA VAL A 45 3.55 -4.37 -7.49
C VAL A 45 3.86 -5.85 -7.37
N CYS A 46 4.29 -6.27 -6.18
CA CYS A 46 4.46 -7.67 -5.83
C CYS A 46 4.06 -7.86 -4.37
N PHE A 47 3.32 -8.92 -4.06
CA PHE A 47 2.94 -9.23 -2.68
C PHE A 47 3.81 -10.34 -2.13
N VAL A 48 4.26 -10.16 -0.89
CA VAL A 48 4.95 -11.18 -0.10
C VAL A 48 4.06 -11.51 1.08
N ASP A 49 3.61 -12.76 1.17
CA ASP A 49 2.78 -13.21 2.27
C ASP A 49 3.64 -13.61 3.47
N THR A 50 3.18 -13.24 4.66
CA THR A 50 3.79 -13.68 5.91
C THR A 50 3.03 -14.89 6.46
N PRO A 51 3.75 -15.88 7.04
CA PRO A 51 3.07 -17.07 7.57
C PRO A 51 2.11 -16.71 8.70
N ASN A 52 0.90 -17.27 8.66
CA ASN A 52 -0.09 -17.21 9.74
C ASN A 52 -0.59 -15.82 10.14
N ALA A 53 -0.08 -14.77 9.54
CA ALA A 53 -0.40 -13.40 9.97
C ALA A 53 -1.53 -12.77 9.16
N GLY A 54 -1.66 -13.12 7.91
CA GLY A 54 -2.62 -12.47 7.03
C GLY A 54 -2.27 -11.05 6.64
N THR A 55 -1.21 -10.45 7.20
CA THR A 55 -0.69 -9.15 6.79
C THR A 55 0.35 -9.39 5.71
N GLN A 56 0.24 -8.66 4.61
CA GLN A 56 1.18 -8.78 3.48
C GLN A 56 2.21 -7.67 3.51
N ILE A 57 3.35 -7.92 2.89
CA ILE A 57 4.27 -6.87 2.46
C ILE A 57 3.96 -6.59 1.00
N GLU A 58 3.67 -5.34 0.68
CA GLU A 58 3.43 -4.91 -0.69
C GLU A 58 4.66 -4.19 -1.20
N LEU A 59 5.39 -4.81 -2.12
CA LEU A 59 6.56 -4.19 -2.74
C LEU A 59 6.09 -3.32 -3.91
N LEU A 60 6.60 -2.08 -3.96
CA LEU A 60 6.21 -1.08 -4.96
C LEU A 60 7.46 -0.53 -5.63
N ALA A 61 7.62 -0.79 -6.93
CA ALA A 61 8.66 -0.17 -7.71
C ALA A 61 8.06 0.87 -8.67
N PRO A 62 8.80 1.92 -9.04
CA PRO A 62 8.25 2.93 -9.94
C PRO A 62 8.13 2.42 -11.37
N LEU A 63 7.04 2.79 -12.05
CA LEU A 63 6.90 2.66 -13.49
C LEU A 63 7.19 4.04 -14.10
N GLY A 64 8.45 4.28 -14.43
CA GLY A 64 8.87 5.53 -15.02
C GLY A 64 9.12 6.65 -14.03
N ALA A 65 9.63 7.77 -14.54
CA ALA A 65 10.06 8.92 -13.75
C ALA A 65 8.91 9.68 -13.09
N ASP A 66 7.70 9.56 -13.64
CA ASP A 66 6.52 10.25 -13.14
C ASP A 66 5.80 9.48 -12.03
N SER A 67 6.35 8.36 -11.58
CA SER A 67 5.74 7.57 -10.53
C SER A 67 5.57 8.37 -9.25
N PRO A 68 4.42 8.22 -8.56
CA PRO A 68 4.23 8.91 -7.27
C PRO A 68 5.27 8.55 -6.20
N ILE A 69 5.91 7.38 -6.32
CA ILE A 69 6.94 6.99 -5.36
C ILE A 69 8.35 7.43 -5.75
N ALA A 70 8.52 8.06 -6.92
CA ALA A 70 9.84 8.51 -7.37
C ALA A 70 10.47 9.51 -6.39
N ALA A 71 9.70 10.47 -5.90
CA ALA A 71 10.21 11.46 -4.94
C ALA A 71 10.58 10.80 -3.60
N PHE A 72 9.82 9.80 -3.17
CA PHE A 72 10.16 9.02 -1.98
C PHE A 72 11.52 8.33 -2.15
N LEU A 73 11.75 7.71 -3.30
CA LEU A 73 13.00 6.99 -3.58
C LEU A 73 14.19 7.94 -3.75
N GLU A 74 13.97 9.18 -4.20
CA GLU A 74 15.04 10.17 -4.22
C GLU A 74 15.56 10.47 -2.81
N ARG A 75 14.66 10.54 -1.83
CA ARG A 75 15.01 10.76 -0.43
C ARG A 75 15.44 9.46 0.27
N ASN A 76 15.05 8.32 -0.24
CA ASN A 76 15.32 7.01 0.34
C ASN A 76 15.81 6.05 -0.76
N PRO A 77 17.08 6.22 -1.21
CA PRO A 77 17.58 5.49 -2.40
C PRO A 77 17.59 3.96 -2.25
N LEU A 78 17.65 3.47 -1.01
CA LEU A 78 17.60 2.03 -0.75
C LEU A 78 16.16 1.51 -0.64
N GLY A 79 15.18 2.39 -0.72
CA GLY A 79 13.79 2.07 -0.46
C GLY A 79 13.42 2.24 1.02
N GLY A 80 12.25 1.75 1.39
CA GLY A 80 11.79 1.81 2.77
C GLY A 80 10.28 1.71 2.88
N GLN A 81 9.78 1.70 4.10
CA GLN A 81 8.35 1.68 4.38
C GLN A 81 7.72 2.93 3.80
N HIS A 82 6.63 2.74 3.07
CA HIS A 82 5.94 3.82 2.37
C HIS A 82 4.60 4.13 3.00
N HIS A 83 3.81 3.12 3.30
CA HIS A 83 2.47 3.31 3.89
C HIS A 83 2.01 2.08 4.66
N LEU A 84 0.98 2.30 5.46
CA LEU A 84 0.21 1.23 6.12
C LEU A 84 -1.21 1.26 5.57
N ALA A 85 -1.79 0.08 5.34
CA ALA A 85 -3.14 -0.04 4.81
C ALA A 85 -4.05 -0.75 5.81
N PHE A 86 -5.15 -0.10 6.16
CA PHE A 86 -6.15 -0.64 7.08
C PHE A 86 -7.48 -0.84 6.36
N GLU A 87 -8.17 -1.94 6.72
CA GLU A 87 -9.45 -2.27 6.12
C GLU A 87 -10.61 -1.58 6.83
N VAL A 88 -11.61 -1.19 6.05
CA VAL A 88 -12.89 -0.67 6.55
C VAL A 88 -14.02 -1.39 5.83
N PRO A 89 -15.21 -1.51 6.46
CA PRO A 89 -16.32 -2.19 5.81
C PRO A 89 -16.99 -1.38 4.69
N ASP A 90 -16.92 -0.05 4.76
CA ASP A 90 -17.58 0.85 3.81
C ASP A 90 -16.66 2.04 3.50
N ILE A 91 -16.10 2.04 2.31
CA ILE A 91 -15.11 3.04 1.91
C ILE A 91 -15.71 4.46 1.82
N ALA A 92 -16.93 4.57 1.33
CA ALA A 92 -17.58 5.88 1.19
C ALA A 92 -17.87 6.49 2.56
N ALA A 93 -18.33 5.69 3.51
CA ALA A 93 -18.58 6.16 4.87
C ALA A 93 -17.27 6.56 5.56
N ALA A 94 -16.20 5.79 5.38
CA ALA A 94 -14.91 6.11 5.95
C ALA A 94 -14.36 7.41 5.38
N ARG A 95 -14.45 7.60 4.06
CA ARG A 95 -14.01 8.84 3.41
C ARG A 95 -14.77 10.06 3.96
N ALA A 96 -16.08 9.95 4.04
CA ALA A 96 -16.91 11.04 4.57
C ALA A 96 -16.51 11.41 6.01
N GLU A 97 -16.20 10.42 6.83
CA GLU A 97 -15.79 10.63 8.21
C GLU A 97 -14.42 11.35 8.30
N PHE A 98 -13.45 10.94 7.49
CA PHE A 98 -12.17 11.63 7.43
C PHE A 98 -12.32 13.06 6.95
N GLU A 99 -13.09 13.29 5.90
CA GLU A 99 -13.32 14.63 5.36
C GLU A 99 -14.06 15.52 6.36
N ALA A 100 -15.06 14.99 7.05
CA ALA A 100 -15.81 15.74 8.06
C ALA A 100 -14.94 16.14 9.26
N SER A 101 -13.92 15.35 9.57
CA SER A 101 -12.98 15.66 10.66
C SER A 101 -11.82 16.55 10.22
N GLY A 102 -11.82 17.01 8.97
CA GLY A 102 -10.80 17.92 8.44
C GLY A 102 -9.50 17.27 8.03
N LYS A 103 -9.47 15.94 7.91
CA LYS A 103 -8.28 15.23 7.43
C LYS A 103 -8.14 15.37 5.92
N ARG A 104 -6.92 15.49 5.43
CA ARG A 104 -6.64 15.63 4.00
C ARG A 104 -6.63 14.28 3.31
N VAL A 105 -7.70 13.99 2.59
CA VAL A 105 -7.78 12.81 1.73
C VAL A 105 -7.12 13.15 0.40
N LEU A 106 -6.17 12.31 -0.02
CA LEU A 106 -5.32 12.55 -1.19
C LEU A 106 -5.97 11.94 -2.44
N GLY A 107 -6.48 12.79 -3.29
CA GLY A 107 -7.06 12.38 -4.57
C GLY A 107 -8.40 11.64 -4.45
N PRO A 108 -8.90 11.13 -5.58
CA PRO A 108 -10.16 10.38 -5.59
C PRO A 108 -9.98 8.97 -5.03
N THR A 109 -11.08 8.36 -4.60
CA THR A 109 -11.12 6.94 -4.30
C THR A 109 -10.88 6.15 -5.58
N ARG A 110 -10.01 5.14 -5.52
CA ARG A 110 -9.58 4.34 -6.68
C ARG A 110 -9.62 2.87 -6.33
N ILE A 111 -9.56 2.02 -7.35
CA ILE A 111 -9.37 0.58 -7.13
C ILE A 111 -7.88 0.33 -6.92
N GLY A 112 -7.53 -0.23 -5.76
CA GLY A 112 -6.15 -0.54 -5.41
C GLY A 112 -5.68 -1.90 -5.90
N ALA A 113 -4.45 -2.27 -5.53
CA ALA A 113 -3.81 -3.50 -5.99
C ALA A 113 -4.55 -4.78 -5.57
N HIS A 114 -5.32 -4.72 -4.49
CA HIS A 114 -6.13 -5.85 -4.01
C HIS A 114 -7.51 -5.91 -4.66
N GLY A 115 -7.81 -5.02 -5.61
CA GLY A 115 -9.08 -5.03 -6.34
C GLY A 115 -10.26 -4.40 -5.60
N THR A 116 -10.01 -3.68 -4.52
CA THR A 116 -11.06 -2.98 -3.76
C THR A 116 -10.84 -1.48 -3.76
N PRO A 117 -11.89 -0.67 -3.49
CA PRO A 117 -11.73 0.77 -3.41
C PRO A 117 -10.81 1.20 -2.27
N VAL A 118 -9.94 2.15 -2.56
CA VAL A 118 -8.97 2.69 -1.59
C VAL A 118 -8.86 4.21 -1.72
N PHE A 119 -8.41 4.85 -0.64
CA PHE A 119 -7.91 6.22 -0.67
C PHE A 119 -6.78 6.36 0.34
N PHE A 120 -5.97 7.41 0.16
CA PHE A 120 -4.88 7.73 1.08
C PHE A 120 -5.20 8.98 1.87
N VAL A 121 -4.72 9.03 3.12
CA VAL A 121 -4.84 10.21 3.98
C VAL A 121 -3.44 10.74 4.26
N HIS A 122 -3.31 12.07 4.17
CA HIS A 122 -2.02 12.76 4.30
C HIS A 122 -1.36 12.46 5.65
N PRO A 123 -0.05 12.16 5.67
CA PRO A 123 0.64 11.77 6.90
C PRO A 123 0.62 12.87 7.99
N LYS A 124 0.56 14.14 7.62
CA LYS A 124 0.47 15.22 8.61
C LYS A 124 -0.80 15.16 9.45
N ASP A 125 -1.85 14.54 8.94
CA ASP A 125 -3.12 14.38 9.65
C ASP A 125 -3.27 12.99 10.27
N MET A 126 -2.25 12.13 10.11
CA MET A 126 -2.28 10.74 10.54
C MET A 126 -1.05 10.39 11.41
N ALA A 127 -0.66 11.32 12.26
CA ALA A 127 0.45 11.14 13.20
C ALA A 127 1.78 10.76 12.52
N GLY A 128 2.00 11.24 11.29
CA GLY A 128 3.23 11.00 10.53
C GLY A 128 3.19 9.79 9.61
N VAL A 129 2.08 9.08 9.54
CA VAL A 129 1.97 7.84 8.75
C VAL A 129 1.12 8.08 7.52
N LEU A 130 1.70 7.92 6.33
CA LEU A 130 0.89 7.86 5.11
C LEU A 130 -0.01 6.63 5.22
N THR A 131 -1.30 6.85 5.27
CA THR A 131 -2.26 5.80 5.60
C THR A 131 -3.19 5.53 4.42
N GLU A 132 -3.21 4.29 3.99
CA GLU A 132 -4.18 3.80 3.00
C GLU A 132 -5.38 3.24 3.74
N ILE A 133 -6.57 3.66 3.34
CA ILE A 133 -7.83 3.08 3.81
C ILE A 133 -8.40 2.29 2.66
N MET A 134 -8.69 1.03 2.90
CA MET A 134 -9.19 0.14 1.85
C MET A 134 -10.45 -0.57 2.31
N GLU A 135 -11.38 -0.77 1.39
CA GLU A 135 -12.56 -1.57 1.70
C GLU A 135 -12.13 -3.03 1.83
N THR A 136 -12.68 -3.71 2.83
CA THR A 136 -12.38 -5.13 3.05
C THR A 136 -12.62 -5.91 1.75
N PRO A 137 -11.63 -6.68 1.26
CA PRO A 137 -11.80 -7.43 0.02
C PRO A 137 -13.01 -8.37 0.06
N GLY A 138 -13.69 -8.51 -1.08
CA GLY A 138 -14.84 -9.38 -1.22
C GLY A 138 -14.52 -10.81 -0.84
N GLY A 139 -15.48 -11.50 -0.21
CA GLY A 139 -15.28 -12.87 0.26
C GLY A 139 -14.58 -12.96 1.62
N ARG A 140 -14.23 -11.83 2.21
CA ARG A 140 -13.58 -11.77 3.51
C ARG A 140 -14.54 -11.16 4.51
N HIS A 141 -15.32 -11.96 5.11
CA HIS A 141 -16.35 -11.53 6.07
C HIS A 141 -16.17 -12.18 7.43
#